data_01111b12e92ea66b6294ef40582f34dd
#
_entry.id   01111b12e92ea66b6294ef40582f34dd
#
_cell.length_a   1.000
_cell.length_b   1.000
_cell.length_c   1.000
_cell.angle_alpha   90.00
_cell.angle_beta   90.00
_cell.angle_gamma   90.00
#
_symmetry.space_group_name_H-M   'P 1'
#
loop_
_entity.id
_entity.type
_entity.pdbx_description
1 polymer ?
#
loop_
_entity_poly.entity_id
_entity_poly.type
_entity_poly.pdbx_seq_one_letter_code
_entity_poly.pdbx_strand_id
1 'polypeptide(L)'
;MSMSKVSENVAFAQSAVGAEYPSIPAVRQRELDIAGEVVVITGASRGMGKQAALDFARRGARVVLAARTVETDASLPGTIGETLAAIEAAGGEAIAVATDLAEEADLRALIDAAMARFGGVDILVNNAAATTGDIWGKPFLDLTREEWLYQFAVNVHAPFTLTQLVVPIMEARGGGRIINLSTGSGEVFRQPEELPKLGAVGGFSLAVPGYYSSKRALDRFGNAMAPELHARNIAIIGLHPGLVATELVAIRVKERGLDDSVAVPMTVPARMMVYFAACENPWEYTGRLFWAERELEGLGIPLA
;
A
#
# COMPACT_ATOMS: atom_id res chain seq x y z
N MET A 1 4.97 34.50 -17.91
CA MET A 1 3.85 33.53 -17.82
C MET A 1 2.56 34.34 -17.88
N SER A 2 1.65 34.09 -18.85
CA SER A 2 0.42 34.89 -18.96
C SER A 2 -0.55 34.52 -17.84
N MET A 3 -1.33 35.52 -17.37
CA MET A 3 -2.35 35.33 -16.33
C MET A 3 -3.39 34.23 -16.67
N SER A 4 -3.60 33.93 -17.96
CA SER A 4 -4.49 32.86 -18.41
C SER A 4 -4.01 31.46 -18.00
N LYS A 5 -2.70 31.16 -18.08
CA LYS A 5 -2.12 29.87 -17.65
C LYS A 5 -2.15 29.66 -16.15
N VAL A 6 -2.11 30.74 -15.37
CA VAL A 6 -2.23 30.66 -13.91
C VAL A 6 -3.67 30.32 -13.51
N SER A 7 -4.66 30.92 -14.18
CA SER A 7 -6.08 30.64 -13.91
C SER A 7 -6.48 29.20 -14.32
N GLU A 8 -5.95 28.68 -15.42
CA GLU A 8 -6.18 27.29 -15.85
C GLU A 8 -5.57 26.27 -14.87
N ASN A 9 -4.36 26.55 -14.36
CA ASN A 9 -3.72 25.69 -13.38
C ASN A 9 -4.42 25.73 -12.00
N VAL A 10 -4.98 26.88 -11.61
CA VAL A 10 -5.79 26.99 -10.38
C VAL A 10 -7.11 26.27 -10.54
N ALA A 11 -7.79 26.37 -11.68
CA ALA A 11 -9.01 25.63 -11.97
C ALA A 11 -8.77 24.12 -12.01
N PHE A 12 -7.65 23.67 -12.58
CA PHE A 12 -7.23 22.27 -12.57
C PHE A 12 -6.97 21.76 -11.14
N ALA A 13 -6.25 22.56 -10.32
CA ALA A 13 -6.00 22.21 -8.93
C ALA A 13 -7.28 22.14 -8.08
N GLN A 14 -8.25 23.03 -8.35
CA GLN A 14 -9.56 23.04 -7.67
C GLN A 14 -10.46 21.86 -8.11
N SER A 15 -10.40 21.44 -9.37
CA SER A 15 -11.14 20.26 -9.85
C SER A 15 -10.60 18.94 -9.31
N ALA A 16 -9.33 18.91 -8.91
CA ALA A 16 -8.69 17.73 -8.30
C ALA A 16 -9.04 17.54 -6.82
N VAL A 17 -9.56 18.60 -6.16
CA VAL A 17 -10.00 18.54 -4.76
C VAL A 17 -11.49 18.22 -4.72
N GLY A 18 -11.82 16.96 -4.43
CA GLY A 18 -13.20 16.49 -4.27
C GLY A 18 -13.80 15.76 -5.46
N ALA A 19 -13.02 15.45 -6.50
CA ALA A 19 -13.47 14.50 -7.52
C ALA A 19 -13.58 13.11 -6.90
N GLU A 20 -14.76 12.52 -6.91
CA GLU A 20 -14.87 11.06 -6.77
C GLU A 20 -13.98 10.44 -7.84
N TYR A 21 -13.06 9.55 -7.43
CA TYR A 21 -12.21 8.84 -8.39
C TYR A 21 -13.14 7.96 -9.25
N PRO A 22 -13.26 8.21 -10.55
CA PRO A 22 -14.13 7.41 -11.38
C PRO A 22 -13.62 5.96 -11.41
N SER A 23 -14.52 5.00 -11.23
CA SER A 23 -14.23 3.59 -11.50
C SER A 23 -13.87 3.41 -12.98
N ILE A 24 -13.06 2.41 -13.28
CA ILE A 24 -12.67 2.11 -14.65
C ILE A 24 -13.70 1.17 -15.28
N PRO A 25 -14.15 1.44 -16.52
CA PRO A 25 -15.10 0.56 -17.19
C PRO A 25 -14.57 -0.88 -17.30
N ALA A 26 -15.44 -1.86 -17.04
CA ALA A 26 -15.15 -3.30 -16.98
C ALA A 26 -14.56 -3.94 -18.26
N VAL A 27 -14.33 -3.19 -19.33
CA VAL A 27 -13.99 -3.70 -20.66
C VAL A 27 -12.54 -4.13 -20.83
N ARG A 28 -11.65 -3.94 -19.82
CA ARG A 28 -10.20 -4.15 -19.97
C ARG A 28 -9.67 -5.09 -18.90
N GLN A 29 -9.98 -6.38 -19.06
CA GLN A 29 -9.58 -7.42 -18.11
C GLN A 29 -8.29 -8.19 -18.50
N ARG A 30 -7.53 -7.72 -19.49
CA ARG A 30 -6.32 -8.41 -19.86
C ARG A 30 -5.20 -8.10 -18.88
N GLU A 31 -4.73 -9.17 -18.25
CA GLU A 31 -3.54 -9.15 -17.41
C GLU A 31 -2.36 -9.67 -18.22
N LEU A 32 -1.22 -9.01 -18.05
CA LEU A 32 0.04 -9.49 -18.59
C LEU A 32 0.58 -10.61 -17.70
N ASP A 33 1.40 -11.47 -18.30
CA ASP A 33 2.17 -12.45 -17.54
C ASP A 33 3.26 -11.70 -16.76
N ILE A 34 3.32 -11.97 -15.45
CA ILE A 34 4.34 -11.43 -14.54
C ILE A 34 5.33 -12.51 -14.07
N ALA A 35 5.32 -13.68 -14.72
CA ALA A 35 6.26 -14.75 -14.40
C ALA A 35 7.71 -14.28 -14.63
N GLY A 36 8.55 -14.48 -13.63
CA GLY A 36 9.94 -14.04 -13.63
C GLY A 36 10.17 -12.56 -13.28
N GLU A 37 9.12 -11.73 -13.18
CA GLU A 37 9.27 -10.36 -12.66
C GLU A 37 9.62 -10.35 -11.18
N VAL A 38 10.40 -9.37 -10.76
CA VAL A 38 10.88 -9.21 -9.38
C VAL A 38 9.99 -8.23 -8.65
N VAL A 39 9.30 -8.68 -7.60
CA VAL A 39 8.44 -7.86 -6.76
C VAL A 39 9.02 -7.71 -5.36
N VAL A 40 9.20 -6.47 -4.90
CA VAL A 40 9.55 -6.12 -3.52
C VAL A 40 8.26 -5.76 -2.77
N ILE A 41 7.99 -6.44 -1.64
CA ILE A 41 6.78 -6.21 -0.83
C ILE A 41 7.16 -5.86 0.60
N THR A 42 6.84 -4.66 1.04
CA THR A 42 7.04 -4.25 2.43
C THR A 42 5.90 -4.71 3.32
N GLY A 43 6.20 -5.09 4.58
CA GLY A 43 5.19 -5.60 5.51
C GLY A 43 4.67 -6.99 5.13
N ALA A 44 5.54 -7.85 4.59
CA ALA A 44 5.18 -9.15 4.03
C ALA A 44 5.12 -10.31 5.05
N SER A 45 5.27 -10.04 6.35
CA SER A 45 5.25 -11.09 7.39
C SER A 45 3.86 -11.63 7.71
N ARG A 46 2.80 -10.84 7.49
CA ARG A 46 1.40 -11.13 7.83
C ARG A 46 0.42 -10.29 7.01
N GLY A 47 -0.88 -10.52 7.24
CA GLY A 47 -1.94 -9.69 6.67
C GLY A 47 -1.94 -9.63 5.16
N MET A 48 -2.28 -8.46 4.63
CA MET A 48 -2.37 -8.20 3.20
C MET A 48 -1.05 -8.41 2.47
N GLY A 49 0.08 -8.03 3.08
CA GLY A 49 1.40 -8.19 2.48
C GLY A 49 1.80 -9.66 2.30
N LYS A 50 1.52 -10.52 3.30
CA LYS A 50 1.70 -11.97 3.19
C LYS A 50 0.80 -12.55 2.10
N GLN A 51 -0.49 -12.19 2.09
CA GLN A 51 -1.44 -12.68 1.08
C GLN A 51 -1.00 -12.26 -0.33
N ALA A 52 -0.63 -10.99 -0.52
CA ALA A 52 -0.11 -10.51 -1.81
C ALA A 52 1.16 -11.26 -2.23
N ALA A 53 2.10 -11.49 -1.32
CA ALA A 53 3.33 -12.23 -1.61
C ALA A 53 3.04 -13.65 -2.14
N LEU A 54 2.08 -14.35 -1.52
CA LEU A 54 1.63 -15.66 -1.98
C LEU A 54 0.97 -15.59 -3.36
N ASP A 55 0.15 -14.57 -3.62
CA ASP A 55 -0.56 -14.42 -4.89
C ASP A 55 0.38 -14.03 -6.05
N PHE A 56 1.39 -13.18 -5.79
CA PHE A 56 2.47 -12.89 -6.74
C PHE A 56 3.30 -14.14 -7.06
N ALA A 57 3.70 -14.90 -6.02
CA ALA A 57 4.48 -16.12 -6.20
C ALA A 57 3.73 -17.19 -7.01
N ARG A 58 2.41 -17.35 -6.78
CA ARG A 58 1.55 -18.28 -7.58
C ARG A 58 1.49 -17.91 -9.06
N ARG A 59 1.73 -16.65 -9.41
CA ARG A 59 1.83 -16.18 -10.80
C ARG A 59 3.26 -16.23 -11.35
N GLY A 60 4.18 -16.87 -10.64
CA GLY A 60 5.56 -17.06 -11.06
C GLY A 60 6.47 -15.84 -10.88
N ALA A 61 6.02 -14.79 -10.17
CA ALA A 61 6.89 -13.68 -9.80
C ALA A 61 7.93 -14.12 -8.75
N ARG A 62 9.11 -13.49 -8.78
CA ARG A 62 10.18 -13.65 -7.79
C ARG A 62 9.97 -12.64 -6.68
N VAL A 63 9.77 -13.10 -5.44
CA VAL A 63 9.30 -12.25 -4.36
C VAL A 63 10.40 -11.89 -3.37
N VAL A 64 10.57 -10.60 -3.09
CA VAL A 64 11.43 -10.09 -2.03
C VAL A 64 10.54 -9.64 -0.87
N LEU A 65 10.59 -10.38 0.23
CA LEU A 65 9.79 -10.16 1.42
C LEU A 65 10.54 -9.25 2.39
N ALA A 66 9.97 -8.08 2.72
CA ALA A 66 10.55 -7.14 3.67
C ALA A 66 9.67 -6.96 4.90
N ALA A 67 10.18 -7.23 6.08
CA ALA A 67 9.56 -6.87 7.35
C ALA A 67 10.56 -6.99 8.51
N ARG A 68 10.22 -6.39 9.65
CA ARG A 68 11.04 -6.47 10.88
C ARG A 68 10.94 -7.83 11.58
N THR A 69 9.75 -8.47 11.48
CA THR A 69 9.43 -9.68 12.27
C THR A 69 10.06 -10.90 11.63
N VAL A 70 11.20 -11.31 12.19
CA VAL A 70 11.95 -12.51 11.80
C VAL A 70 11.57 -13.70 12.69
N GLU A 71 11.44 -13.45 14.01
CA GLU A 71 11.07 -14.46 15.00
C GLU A 71 9.58 -14.37 15.34
N THR A 72 9.00 -15.52 15.73
CA THR A 72 7.59 -15.59 16.08
C THR A 72 7.32 -14.82 17.38
N ASP A 73 6.35 -13.91 17.35
CA ASP A 73 5.84 -13.19 18.50
C ASP A 73 4.46 -13.76 18.87
N ALA A 74 4.31 -14.20 20.13
CA ALA A 74 3.05 -14.78 20.61
C ALA A 74 1.89 -13.78 20.60
N SER A 75 2.18 -12.47 20.68
CA SER A 75 1.17 -11.40 20.68
C SER A 75 0.60 -11.11 19.28
N LEU A 76 1.40 -11.35 18.23
CA LEU A 76 0.98 -11.09 16.86
C LEU A 76 1.64 -12.08 15.88
N PRO A 77 0.94 -13.14 15.46
CA PRO A 77 1.49 -14.22 14.64
C PRO A 77 1.91 -13.74 13.25
N GLY A 78 2.86 -14.45 12.66
CA GLY A 78 3.38 -14.24 11.31
C GLY A 78 4.78 -13.63 11.27
N THR A 79 5.67 -14.31 10.54
CA THR A 79 7.05 -13.87 10.28
C THR A 79 7.35 -13.86 8.79
N ILE A 80 8.42 -13.17 8.36
CA ILE A 80 8.85 -13.27 6.96
C ILE A 80 9.36 -14.67 6.62
N GLY A 81 9.94 -15.39 7.60
CA GLY A 81 10.36 -16.78 7.43
C GLY A 81 9.18 -17.73 7.17
N GLU A 82 8.06 -17.56 7.88
CA GLU A 82 6.84 -18.35 7.62
C GLU A 82 6.25 -18.05 6.24
N THR A 83 6.29 -16.78 5.80
CA THR A 83 5.82 -16.40 4.47
C THR A 83 6.72 -16.99 3.38
N LEU A 84 8.05 -16.93 3.58
CA LEU A 84 9.04 -17.53 2.69
C LEU A 84 8.80 -19.04 2.54
N ALA A 85 8.72 -19.75 3.66
CA ALA A 85 8.48 -21.20 3.66
C ALA A 85 7.17 -21.59 2.94
N ALA A 86 6.11 -20.77 3.10
CA ALA A 86 4.84 -21.01 2.40
C ALA A 86 4.95 -20.81 0.88
N ILE A 87 5.74 -19.84 0.41
CA ILE A 87 6.01 -19.63 -1.01
C ILE A 87 6.83 -20.79 -1.58
N GLU A 88 7.91 -21.19 -0.90
CA GLU A 88 8.78 -22.30 -1.33
C GLU A 88 8.02 -23.64 -1.37
N ALA A 89 7.18 -23.91 -0.36
CA ALA A 89 6.33 -25.10 -0.32
C ALA A 89 5.33 -25.16 -1.49
N ALA A 90 4.92 -24.01 -2.02
CA ALA A 90 4.09 -23.90 -3.21
C ALA A 90 4.88 -23.91 -4.53
N GLY A 91 6.21 -24.08 -4.49
CA GLY A 91 7.09 -24.08 -5.66
C GLY A 91 7.45 -22.68 -6.19
N GLY A 92 7.16 -21.63 -5.46
CA GLY A 92 7.53 -20.25 -5.81
C GLY A 92 8.97 -19.90 -5.42
N GLU A 93 9.47 -18.78 -5.94
CA GLU A 93 10.82 -18.27 -5.69
C GLU A 93 10.75 -16.97 -4.87
N ALA A 94 11.40 -16.96 -3.69
CA ALA A 94 11.41 -15.77 -2.85
C ALA A 94 12.70 -15.65 -2.03
N ILE A 95 12.94 -14.46 -1.46
CA ILE A 95 13.89 -14.22 -0.37
C ILE A 95 13.23 -13.38 0.73
N ALA A 96 13.69 -13.56 1.96
CA ALA A 96 13.27 -12.77 3.10
C ALA A 96 14.41 -11.85 3.57
N VAL A 97 14.12 -10.56 3.72
CA VAL A 97 15.08 -9.54 4.15
C VAL A 97 14.53 -8.83 5.38
N ALA A 98 15.22 -8.98 6.52
CA ALA A 98 14.89 -8.22 7.73
C ALA A 98 15.08 -6.73 7.44
N THR A 99 14.02 -5.94 7.63
CA THR A 99 14.01 -4.53 7.21
C THR A 99 13.21 -3.69 8.20
N ASP A 100 13.84 -2.76 8.89
CA ASP A 100 13.15 -1.67 9.56
C ASP A 100 13.00 -0.49 8.59
N LEU A 101 11.78 -0.18 8.24
CA LEU A 101 11.48 0.89 7.28
C LEU A 101 11.79 2.30 7.81
N ALA A 102 12.04 2.46 9.11
CA ALA A 102 12.50 3.72 9.67
C ALA A 102 14.01 3.95 9.45
N GLU A 103 14.77 2.91 9.06
CA GLU A 103 16.22 2.94 8.91
C GLU A 103 16.61 2.94 7.44
N GLU A 104 17.21 4.03 6.96
CA GLU A 104 17.60 4.18 5.55
C GLU A 104 18.60 3.10 5.10
N ALA A 105 19.50 2.67 5.99
CA ALA A 105 20.46 1.60 5.70
C ALA A 105 19.75 0.28 5.35
N ASP A 106 18.68 -0.05 6.05
CA ASP A 106 17.88 -1.25 5.78
C ASP A 106 17.14 -1.16 4.45
N LEU A 107 16.64 0.03 4.08
CA LEU A 107 16.01 0.23 2.78
C LEU A 107 16.98 0.00 1.62
N ARG A 108 18.23 0.45 1.76
CA ARG A 108 19.29 0.20 0.77
C ARG A 108 19.64 -1.28 0.72
N ALA A 109 19.88 -1.90 1.88
CA ALA A 109 20.18 -3.33 1.97
C ALA A 109 19.08 -4.22 1.37
N LEU A 110 17.80 -3.82 1.50
CA LEU A 110 16.66 -4.51 0.88
C LEU A 110 16.79 -4.53 -0.65
N ILE A 111 17.07 -3.38 -1.25
CA ILE A 111 17.18 -3.29 -2.71
C ILE A 111 18.47 -3.96 -3.20
N ASP A 112 19.58 -3.83 -2.48
CA ASP A 112 20.84 -4.53 -2.79
C ASP A 112 20.63 -6.06 -2.77
N ALA A 113 19.86 -6.60 -1.81
CA ALA A 113 19.53 -8.01 -1.75
C ALA A 113 18.66 -8.47 -2.95
N ALA A 114 17.68 -7.64 -3.37
CA ALA A 114 16.88 -7.91 -4.56
C ALA A 114 17.76 -7.96 -5.82
N MET A 115 18.66 -6.99 -5.96
CA MET A 115 19.62 -6.92 -7.07
C MET A 115 20.59 -8.11 -7.08
N ALA A 116 21.16 -8.46 -5.93
CA ALA A 116 22.10 -9.56 -5.82
C ALA A 116 21.47 -10.92 -6.14
N ARG A 117 20.20 -11.13 -5.73
CA ARG A 117 19.52 -12.42 -5.89
C ARG A 117 18.82 -12.56 -7.24
N PHE A 118 18.18 -11.49 -7.73
CA PHE A 118 17.29 -11.55 -8.88
C PHE A 118 17.68 -10.62 -10.03
N GLY A 119 18.67 -9.74 -9.83
CA GLY A 119 19.21 -8.86 -10.87
C GLY A 119 18.32 -7.66 -11.21
N GLY A 120 17.29 -7.35 -10.43
CA GLY A 120 16.40 -6.23 -10.69
C GLY A 120 15.25 -6.08 -9.75
N VAL A 121 14.43 -5.05 -10.01
CA VAL A 121 13.12 -4.81 -9.40
C VAL A 121 12.19 -4.30 -10.49
N ASP A 122 11.06 -4.96 -10.69
CA ASP A 122 10.03 -4.60 -11.67
C ASP A 122 8.79 -4.01 -10.99
N ILE A 123 8.50 -4.48 -9.77
CA ILE A 123 7.31 -4.10 -9.00
C ILE A 123 7.73 -3.76 -7.56
N LEU A 124 7.28 -2.60 -7.06
CA LEU A 124 7.41 -2.21 -5.66
C LEU A 124 6.02 -2.09 -5.03
N VAL A 125 5.76 -2.85 -3.95
CA VAL A 125 4.53 -2.76 -3.17
C VAL A 125 4.85 -2.18 -1.79
N ASN A 126 4.56 -0.90 -1.61
CA ASN A 126 4.64 -0.19 -0.34
C ASN A 126 3.39 -0.49 0.50
N ASN A 127 3.34 -1.70 1.08
CA ASN A 127 2.20 -2.18 1.86
C ASN A 127 2.36 -1.94 3.36
N ALA A 128 3.56 -1.94 3.90
CA ALA A 128 3.78 -1.74 5.33
C ALA A 128 3.18 -0.43 5.84
N ALA A 129 2.76 -0.44 7.09
CA ALA A 129 2.28 0.75 7.77
C ALA A 129 2.64 0.72 9.27
N ALA A 130 2.90 1.88 9.84
CA ALA A 130 3.04 2.07 11.27
C ALA A 130 1.65 2.05 11.92
N THR A 131 1.16 0.88 12.26
CA THR A 131 -0.18 0.64 12.85
C THR A 131 -0.12 -0.05 14.20
N THR A 132 1.07 -0.40 14.68
CA THR A 132 1.30 -1.11 15.93
C THR A 132 1.57 -0.15 17.09
N GLY A 133 1.32 -0.62 18.32
CA GLY A 133 1.46 0.16 19.55
C GLY A 133 0.15 0.83 19.99
N ASP A 134 0.23 1.61 21.05
CA ASP A 134 -0.92 2.26 21.73
C ASP A 134 -1.44 3.50 21.01
N ILE A 135 -1.07 3.70 19.72
CA ILE A 135 -1.48 4.88 18.94
C ILE A 135 -2.98 4.91 18.64
N TRP A 136 -3.63 3.74 18.65
CA TRP A 136 -5.05 3.61 18.39
C TRP A 136 -5.89 3.96 19.62
N GLY A 137 -6.64 5.06 19.54
CA GLY A 137 -7.47 5.53 20.64
C GLY A 137 -6.73 6.38 21.66
N LYS A 138 -5.45 6.67 21.44
CA LYS A 138 -4.69 7.61 22.26
C LYS A 138 -5.20 9.03 22.05
N PRO A 139 -5.52 9.79 23.11
CA PRO A 139 -5.92 11.19 22.98
C PRO A 139 -4.86 12.01 22.24
N PHE A 140 -5.30 12.98 21.44
CA PHE A 140 -4.37 13.78 20.63
C PHE A 140 -3.29 14.48 21.46
N LEU A 141 -3.66 14.99 22.64
CA LEU A 141 -2.72 15.70 23.52
C LEU A 141 -1.66 14.77 24.15
N ASP A 142 -1.89 13.48 24.14
CA ASP A 142 -0.97 12.47 24.69
C ASP A 142 -0.04 11.88 23.60
N LEU A 143 -0.29 12.21 22.33
CA LEU A 143 0.58 11.78 21.22
C LEU A 143 1.93 12.50 21.31
N THR A 144 3.01 11.71 21.31
CA THR A 144 4.35 12.29 21.32
C THR A 144 4.80 12.67 19.90
N ARG A 145 5.79 13.56 19.85
CA ARG A 145 6.42 13.94 18.58
C ARG A 145 7.12 12.75 17.93
N GLU A 146 7.69 11.84 18.72
CA GLU A 146 8.37 10.63 18.26
C GLU A 146 7.39 9.67 17.58
N GLU A 147 6.23 9.45 18.16
CA GLU A 147 5.16 8.63 17.57
C GLU A 147 4.69 9.23 16.22
N TRP A 148 4.52 10.54 16.16
CA TRP A 148 4.19 11.23 14.92
C TRP A 148 5.27 11.05 13.86
N LEU A 149 6.54 11.30 14.20
CA LEU A 149 7.67 11.18 13.28
C LEU A 149 7.86 9.73 12.79
N TYR A 150 7.69 8.74 13.69
CA TYR A 150 7.78 7.33 13.32
C TYR A 150 6.72 6.93 12.29
N GLN A 151 5.48 7.42 12.43
CA GLN A 151 4.44 7.16 11.44
C GLN A 151 4.79 7.74 10.06
N PHE A 152 5.38 8.93 10.03
CA PHE A 152 5.86 9.52 8.78
C PHE A 152 7.10 8.78 8.23
N ALA A 153 8.02 8.37 9.08
CA ALA A 153 9.20 7.60 8.67
C ALA A 153 8.78 6.33 7.91
N VAL A 154 7.87 5.55 8.48
CA VAL A 154 7.42 4.28 7.88
C VAL A 154 6.45 4.49 6.70
N ASN A 155 5.48 5.40 6.84
CA ASN A 155 4.38 5.50 5.88
C ASN A 155 4.66 6.44 4.69
N VAL A 156 5.67 7.32 4.80
CA VAL A 156 5.99 8.34 3.78
C VAL A 156 7.45 8.28 3.35
N HIS A 157 8.39 8.41 4.31
CA HIS A 157 9.81 8.52 3.98
C HIS A 157 10.35 7.22 3.40
N ALA A 158 9.97 6.06 3.96
CA ALA A 158 10.37 4.76 3.40
C ALA A 158 9.85 4.55 1.97
N PRO A 159 8.55 4.72 1.64
CA PRO A 159 8.07 4.69 0.26
C PRO A 159 8.78 5.68 -0.67
N PHE A 160 9.07 6.90 -0.20
CA PHE A 160 9.83 7.89 -0.95
C PHE A 160 11.25 7.37 -1.26
N THR A 161 11.99 6.91 -0.25
CA THR A 161 13.37 6.41 -0.43
C THR A 161 13.40 5.16 -1.29
N LEU A 162 12.50 4.19 -1.05
CA LEU A 162 12.40 2.99 -1.88
C LEU A 162 12.09 3.34 -3.34
N THR A 163 11.18 4.30 -3.59
CA THR A 163 10.89 4.79 -4.94
C THR A 163 12.15 5.35 -5.60
N GLN A 164 12.93 6.18 -4.88
CA GLN A 164 14.19 6.71 -5.42
C GLN A 164 15.20 5.61 -5.76
N LEU A 165 15.28 4.56 -4.96
CA LEU A 165 16.21 3.44 -5.17
C LEU A 165 15.78 2.56 -6.35
N VAL A 166 14.47 2.29 -6.52
CA VAL A 166 14.00 1.36 -7.56
C VAL A 166 13.81 2.03 -8.93
N VAL A 167 13.52 3.31 -9.01
CA VAL A 167 13.24 4.02 -10.27
C VAL A 167 14.36 3.85 -11.31
N PRO A 168 15.66 4.05 -11.00
CA PRO A 168 16.72 3.82 -11.97
C PRO A 168 16.82 2.36 -12.41
N ILE A 169 16.54 1.41 -11.53
CA ILE A 169 16.55 -0.03 -11.81
C ILE A 169 15.40 -0.38 -12.75
N MET A 170 14.19 0.10 -12.47
CA MET A 170 13.01 -0.09 -13.29
C MET A 170 13.20 0.52 -14.69
N GLU A 171 13.72 1.74 -14.75
CA GLU A 171 13.99 2.43 -16.03
C GLU A 171 14.98 1.65 -16.89
N ALA A 172 16.07 1.13 -16.30
CA ALA A 172 17.05 0.30 -17.00
C ALA A 172 16.45 -1.04 -17.50
N ARG A 173 15.35 -1.50 -16.92
CA ARG A 173 14.60 -2.71 -17.31
C ARG A 173 13.44 -2.41 -18.25
N GLY A 174 13.25 -1.15 -18.64
CA GLY A 174 12.21 -0.73 -19.59
C GLY A 174 10.90 -0.26 -18.93
N GLY A 175 10.84 -0.13 -17.61
CA GLY A 175 9.69 0.38 -16.89
C GLY A 175 9.38 -0.39 -15.61
N GLY A 176 8.27 -0.08 -14.93
CA GLY A 176 7.90 -0.74 -13.68
C GLY A 176 6.57 -0.32 -13.11
N ARG A 177 6.22 -0.88 -11.96
CA ARG A 177 4.99 -0.60 -11.22
C ARG A 177 5.28 -0.33 -9.75
N ILE A 178 4.73 0.77 -9.22
CA ILE A 178 4.79 1.12 -7.80
C ILE A 178 3.37 1.17 -7.27
N ILE A 179 3.07 0.39 -6.22
CA ILE A 179 1.75 0.31 -5.62
C ILE A 179 1.85 0.77 -4.17
N ASN A 180 1.18 1.86 -3.84
CA ASN A 180 1.19 2.46 -2.51
C ASN A 180 -0.11 2.14 -1.78
N LEU A 181 -0.02 1.39 -0.66
CA LEU A 181 -1.18 1.11 0.19
C LEU A 181 -1.51 2.34 1.03
N SER A 182 -2.70 2.88 0.81
CA SER A 182 -3.24 4.06 1.49
C SER A 182 -4.42 3.71 2.41
N THR A 183 -5.26 4.69 2.70
CA THR A 183 -6.51 4.56 3.45
C THR A 183 -7.54 5.56 2.97
N GLY A 184 -8.81 5.17 2.88
CA GLY A 184 -9.90 6.07 2.48
C GLY A 184 -10.52 6.87 3.60
N SER A 185 -10.28 6.52 4.85
CA SER A 185 -10.94 7.16 5.99
C SER A 185 -10.54 8.62 6.25
N GLY A 186 -9.54 9.15 5.50
CA GLY A 186 -9.11 10.55 5.56
C GLY A 186 -9.74 11.45 4.50
N GLU A 187 -10.67 10.96 3.68
CA GLU A 187 -11.26 11.74 2.57
C GLU A 187 -12.25 12.79 2.99
N VAL A 188 -12.62 12.86 4.25
CA VAL A 188 -13.88 13.46 4.56
C VAL A 188 -13.72 14.80 5.24
N PHE A 189 -14.03 15.88 4.52
CA PHE A 189 -14.65 17.04 5.13
C PHE A 189 -16.04 16.61 5.61
N ARG A 190 -16.13 16.06 6.82
CA ARG A 190 -17.40 15.63 7.38
C ARG A 190 -18.20 16.85 7.74
N GLN A 191 -19.52 16.76 7.54
CA GLN A 191 -20.41 17.79 7.97
C GLN A 191 -20.33 17.93 9.50
N PRO A 192 -20.43 19.14 10.06
CA PRO A 192 -20.31 19.36 11.52
C PRO A 192 -21.22 18.47 12.37
N GLU A 193 -22.38 18.08 11.82
CA GLU A 193 -23.36 17.21 12.47
C GLU A 193 -22.91 15.74 12.60
N GLU A 194 -21.93 15.34 11.82
CA GLU A 194 -21.35 13.98 11.84
C GLU A 194 -20.24 13.85 12.87
N LEU A 195 -19.60 14.95 13.25
CA LEU A 195 -18.42 14.95 14.14
C LEU A 195 -18.70 14.25 15.50
N PRO A 196 -19.84 14.47 16.17
CA PRO A 196 -20.13 13.78 17.43
C PRO A 196 -20.28 12.26 17.27
N LYS A 197 -20.65 11.79 16.08
CA LYS A 197 -20.89 10.38 15.80
C LYS A 197 -19.58 9.60 15.56
N LEU A 198 -18.50 10.29 15.24
CA LEU A 198 -17.21 9.70 14.89
C LEU A 198 -16.53 8.96 16.03
N GLY A 199 -16.74 9.42 17.27
CA GLY A 199 -16.26 8.73 18.47
C GLY A 199 -17.05 7.47 18.82
N ALA A 200 -18.24 7.29 18.23
CA ALA A 200 -19.16 6.20 18.51
C ALA A 200 -19.17 5.10 17.42
N VAL A 201 -18.63 5.37 16.23
CA VAL A 201 -18.64 4.39 15.12
C VAL A 201 -17.64 3.29 15.40
N GLY A 202 -18.14 2.17 15.90
CA GLY A 202 -17.40 0.90 15.99
C GLY A 202 -16.20 0.90 16.92
N GLY A 203 -16.07 1.83 17.87
CA GLY A 203 -14.93 1.87 18.81
C GLY A 203 -13.55 2.03 18.15
N PHE A 204 -13.47 2.14 16.84
CA PHE A 204 -12.29 2.60 16.16
C PHE A 204 -12.21 4.11 16.35
N SER A 205 -11.37 4.52 17.30
CA SER A 205 -11.01 5.93 17.35
C SER A 205 -10.39 6.29 16.00
N LEU A 206 -11.07 7.14 15.24
CA LEU A 206 -10.50 7.75 14.05
C LEU A 206 -9.41 8.77 14.40
N ALA A 207 -9.12 8.91 15.70
CA ALA A 207 -8.06 9.74 16.23
C ALA A 207 -6.69 9.02 16.15
N VAL A 208 -6.21 8.80 14.94
CA VAL A 208 -4.80 8.48 14.67
C VAL A 208 -4.28 9.51 13.67
N PRO A 209 -4.14 10.77 14.10
CA PRO A 209 -3.86 11.88 13.19
C PRO A 209 -2.57 11.67 12.39
N GLY A 210 -1.54 11.10 12.99
CA GLY A 210 -0.29 10.81 12.29
C GLY A 210 -0.45 9.76 11.18
N TYR A 211 -1.24 8.70 11.44
CA TYR A 211 -1.51 7.68 10.44
C TYR A 211 -2.27 8.26 9.23
N TYR A 212 -3.40 8.91 9.46
CA TYR A 212 -4.20 9.47 8.37
C TYR A 212 -3.48 10.59 7.63
N SER A 213 -2.79 11.47 8.35
CA SER A 213 -1.99 12.52 7.72
C SER A 213 -0.87 11.95 6.86
N SER A 214 -0.15 10.93 7.36
CA SER A 214 0.92 10.28 6.60
C SER A 214 0.39 9.54 5.36
N LYS A 215 -0.75 8.87 5.45
CA LYS A 215 -1.35 8.21 4.28
C LYS A 215 -1.81 9.21 3.21
N ARG A 216 -2.33 10.38 3.61
CA ARG A 216 -2.62 11.48 2.66
C ARG A 216 -1.37 12.10 2.05
N ALA A 217 -0.30 12.21 2.83
CA ALA A 217 1.00 12.64 2.29
C ALA A 217 1.53 11.64 1.25
N LEU A 218 1.39 10.33 1.49
CA LEU A 218 1.74 9.28 0.53
C LEU A 218 0.91 9.37 -0.76
N ASP A 219 -0.42 9.60 -0.64
CA ASP A 219 -1.30 9.77 -1.81
C ASP A 219 -0.86 10.97 -2.65
N ARG A 220 -0.59 12.10 -1.98
CA ARG A 220 -0.13 13.31 -2.66
C ARG A 220 1.24 13.13 -3.29
N PHE A 221 2.14 12.40 -2.66
CA PHE A 221 3.43 12.01 -3.23
C PHE A 221 3.23 11.23 -4.53
N GLY A 222 2.43 10.15 -4.51
CA GLY A 222 2.14 9.35 -5.70
C GLY A 222 1.55 10.17 -6.86
N ASN A 223 0.58 11.02 -6.54
CA ASN A 223 -0.02 11.93 -7.53
C ASN A 223 0.99 12.93 -8.11
N ALA A 224 1.84 13.52 -7.26
CA ALA A 224 2.83 14.52 -7.70
C ALA A 224 3.94 13.91 -8.57
N MET A 225 4.34 12.66 -8.28
CA MET A 225 5.41 11.98 -9.01
C MET A 225 4.95 11.31 -10.31
N ALA A 226 3.65 11.08 -10.47
CA ALA A 226 3.10 10.35 -11.61
C ALA A 226 3.55 10.90 -12.99
N PRO A 227 3.58 12.22 -13.26
CA PRO A 227 4.02 12.72 -14.57
C PRO A 227 5.51 12.42 -14.87
N GLU A 228 6.39 12.54 -13.85
CA GLU A 228 7.82 12.25 -14.02
C GLU A 228 8.05 10.75 -14.22
N LEU A 229 7.39 9.90 -13.45
CA LEU A 229 7.51 8.45 -13.54
C LEU A 229 6.89 7.92 -14.83
N HIS A 230 5.80 8.51 -15.32
CA HIS A 230 5.22 8.17 -16.62
C HIS A 230 6.21 8.34 -17.76
N ALA A 231 7.02 9.42 -17.74
CA ALA A 231 8.06 9.66 -18.76
C ALA A 231 9.17 8.58 -18.75
N ARG A 232 9.28 7.81 -17.64
CA ARG A 232 10.23 6.69 -17.46
C ARG A 232 9.57 5.31 -17.63
N ASN A 233 8.36 5.27 -18.17
CA ASN A 233 7.54 4.06 -18.27
C ASN A 233 7.27 3.36 -16.92
N ILE A 234 7.10 4.14 -15.84
CA ILE A 234 6.81 3.65 -14.51
C ILE A 234 5.45 4.19 -14.04
N ALA A 235 4.55 3.30 -13.68
CA ALA A 235 3.26 3.67 -13.09
C ALA A 235 3.34 3.68 -11.57
N ILE A 236 2.76 4.70 -10.92
CA ILE A 236 2.62 4.79 -9.47
C ILE A 236 1.14 4.90 -9.11
N ILE A 237 0.64 3.94 -8.33
CA ILE A 237 -0.80 3.73 -8.13
C ILE A 237 -1.09 3.66 -6.64
N GLY A 238 -2.09 4.40 -6.17
CA GLY A 238 -2.60 4.32 -4.81
C GLY A 238 -3.69 3.26 -4.69
N LEU A 239 -3.66 2.47 -3.62
CA LEU A 239 -4.67 1.47 -3.29
C LEU A 239 -5.21 1.67 -1.89
N HIS A 240 -6.53 1.91 -1.78
CA HIS A 240 -7.28 1.84 -0.54
C HIS A 240 -7.78 0.41 -0.35
N PRO A 241 -7.33 -0.31 0.69
CA PRO A 241 -7.65 -1.72 0.85
C PRO A 241 -9.04 -2.01 1.42
N GLY A 242 -9.75 -1.00 1.97
CA GLY A 242 -10.92 -1.19 2.82
C GLY A 242 -10.57 -1.44 4.28
N LEU A 243 -11.56 -1.79 5.10
CA LEU A 243 -11.35 -2.38 6.42
C LEU A 243 -11.09 -3.88 6.20
N VAL A 244 -9.86 -4.32 6.40
CA VAL A 244 -9.45 -5.68 6.03
C VAL A 244 -9.34 -6.56 7.27
N ALA A 245 -9.88 -7.78 7.21
CA ALA A 245 -9.83 -8.79 8.26
C ALA A 245 -8.41 -9.38 8.42
N THR A 246 -7.44 -8.51 8.79
CA THR A 246 -6.08 -8.94 9.13
C THR A 246 -6.02 -9.47 10.55
N GLU A 247 -4.96 -10.20 10.89
CA GLU A 247 -4.73 -10.75 12.24
C GLU A 247 -4.82 -9.64 13.31
N LEU A 248 -4.24 -8.48 13.05
CA LEU A 248 -4.29 -7.32 13.95
C LEU A 248 -5.71 -6.76 14.11
N VAL A 249 -6.46 -6.65 13.03
CA VAL A 249 -7.85 -6.18 13.04
C VAL A 249 -8.73 -7.17 13.80
N ALA A 250 -8.57 -8.48 13.55
CA ALA A 250 -9.32 -9.53 14.25
C ALA A 250 -9.09 -9.51 15.77
N ILE A 251 -7.84 -9.33 16.22
CA ILE A 251 -7.51 -9.17 17.64
C ILE A 251 -8.25 -7.95 18.24
N ARG A 252 -8.17 -6.80 17.57
CA ARG A 252 -8.77 -5.54 18.07
C ARG A 252 -10.29 -5.54 18.06
N VAL A 253 -10.90 -6.13 17.04
CA VAL A 253 -12.34 -6.33 16.94
C VAL A 253 -12.82 -7.17 18.13
N LYS A 254 -12.12 -8.30 18.40
CA LYS A 254 -12.43 -9.17 19.53
C LYS A 254 -12.26 -8.48 20.89
N GLU A 255 -11.15 -7.76 21.10
CA GLU A 255 -10.89 -7.02 22.34
C GLU A 255 -11.97 -5.97 22.65
N ARG A 256 -12.59 -5.42 21.62
CA ARG A 256 -13.59 -4.35 21.73
C ARG A 256 -15.03 -4.84 21.60
N GLY A 257 -15.25 -6.13 21.40
CA GLY A 257 -16.58 -6.70 21.23
C GLY A 257 -17.31 -6.16 19.99
N LEU A 258 -16.58 -5.84 18.93
CA LEU A 258 -17.14 -5.31 17.69
C LEU A 258 -17.51 -6.43 16.71
N ASP A 259 -18.37 -6.10 15.76
CA ASP A 259 -18.72 -6.97 14.63
C ASP A 259 -17.64 -6.85 13.52
N ASP A 260 -17.09 -7.98 13.10
CA ASP A 260 -16.08 -8.08 12.03
C ASP A 260 -16.71 -8.30 10.63
N SER A 261 -18.03 -8.45 10.55
CA SER A 261 -18.75 -8.72 9.30
C SER A 261 -18.58 -7.64 8.23
N VAL A 262 -18.17 -6.44 8.63
CA VAL A 262 -17.90 -5.32 7.72
C VAL A 262 -16.48 -5.33 7.15
N ALA A 263 -15.62 -6.22 7.63
CA ALA A 263 -14.23 -6.31 7.16
C ALA A 263 -14.13 -7.20 5.92
N VAL A 264 -13.47 -6.69 4.90
CA VAL A 264 -13.22 -7.46 3.67
C VAL A 264 -12.10 -8.48 3.86
N PRO A 265 -12.15 -9.64 3.16
CA PRO A 265 -11.05 -10.62 3.17
C PRO A 265 -9.72 -10.02 2.70
N MET A 266 -8.59 -10.52 3.22
CA MET A 266 -7.25 -10.12 2.78
C MET A 266 -7.00 -10.37 1.28
N THR A 267 -7.72 -11.32 0.69
CA THR A 267 -7.65 -11.63 -0.75
C THR A 267 -8.10 -10.47 -1.62
N VAL A 268 -9.02 -9.62 -1.16
CA VAL A 268 -9.54 -8.47 -1.92
C VAL A 268 -8.42 -7.47 -2.27
N PRO A 269 -7.74 -6.84 -1.30
CA PRO A 269 -6.64 -5.94 -1.64
C PRO A 269 -5.45 -6.67 -2.28
N ALA A 270 -5.15 -7.92 -1.91
CA ALA A 270 -4.06 -8.68 -2.50
C ALA A 270 -4.27 -8.92 -4.01
N ARG A 271 -5.47 -9.30 -4.43
CA ARG A 271 -5.83 -9.42 -5.86
C ARG A 271 -5.68 -8.10 -6.58
N MET A 272 -6.10 -6.99 -5.95
CA MET A 272 -5.98 -5.68 -6.57
C MET A 272 -4.52 -5.24 -6.73
N MET A 273 -3.64 -5.57 -5.77
CA MET A 273 -2.19 -5.36 -5.92
C MET A 273 -1.63 -6.11 -7.12
N VAL A 274 -1.99 -7.40 -7.26
CA VAL A 274 -1.56 -8.21 -8.40
C VAL A 274 -2.15 -7.69 -9.71
N TYR A 275 -3.42 -7.29 -9.72
CA TYR A 275 -4.03 -6.70 -10.90
C TYR A 275 -3.30 -5.42 -11.36
N PHE A 276 -3.01 -4.48 -10.46
CA PHE A 276 -2.27 -3.27 -10.80
C PHE A 276 -0.85 -3.54 -11.30
N ALA A 277 -0.22 -4.60 -10.80
CA ALA A 277 1.08 -5.03 -11.30
C ALA A 277 1.01 -5.63 -12.70
N ALA A 278 -0.07 -6.36 -13.01
CA ALA A 278 -0.23 -7.13 -14.24
C ALA A 278 -1.11 -6.47 -15.32
N CYS A 279 -1.85 -5.41 -15.00
CA CYS A 279 -2.78 -4.80 -15.96
C CYS A 279 -2.05 -4.27 -17.21
N GLU A 280 -2.65 -4.51 -18.39
CA GLU A 280 -2.09 -4.13 -19.69
C GLU A 280 -1.90 -2.61 -19.83
N ASN A 281 -2.83 -1.81 -19.28
CA ASN A 281 -2.77 -0.35 -19.34
C ASN A 281 -2.74 0.28 -17.94
N PRO A 282 -1.56 0.38 -17.29
CA PRO A 282 -1.44 0.96 -15.96
C PRO A 282 -1.62 2.49 -15.93
N TRP A 283 -1.61 3.13 -17.11
CA TRP A 283 -1.71 4.58 -17.22
C TRP A 283 -3.08 5.11 -16.81
N GLU A 284 -4.11 4.28 -16.92
CA GLU A 284 -5.46 4.61 -16.44
C GLU A 284 -5.50 4.74 -14.92
N TYR A 285 -4.52 4.14 -14.22
CA TYR A 285 -4.46 4.08 -12.76
C TYR A 285 -3.39 5.01 -12.17
N THR A 286 -2.36 5.36 -12.94
CA THR A 286 -1.20 6.09 -12.42
C THR A 286 -1.56 7.46 -11.83
N GLY A 287 -0.97 7.79 -10.69
CA GLY A 287 -1.21 9.05 -9.98
C GLY A 287 -2.55 9.15 -9.26
N ARG A 288 -3.32 8.06 -9.16
CA ARG A 288 -4.68 8.04 -8.60
C ARG A 288 -4.78 7.05 -7.44
N LEU A 289 -5.84 7.19 -6.63
CA LEU A 289 -6.18 6.30 -5.52
C LEU A 289 -7.44 5.52 -5.86
N PHE A 290 -7.42 4.20 -5.69
CA PHE A 290 -8.52 3.29 -6.00
C PHE A 290 -8.94 2.46 -4.79
N TRP A 291 -10.22 2.15 -4.69
CA TRP A 291 -10.80 1.29 -3.66
C TRP A 291 -10.79 -0.16 -4.14
N ALA A 292 -10.08 -1.03 -3.43
CA ALA A 292 -9.90 -2.42 -3.86
C ALA A 292 -11.21 -3.14 -4.19
N GLU A 293 -12.19 -3.06 -3.30
CA GLU A 293 -13.48 -3.72 -3.47
C GLU A 293 -14.25 -3.19 -4.69
N ARG A 294 -14.39 -1.87 -4.79
CA ARG A 294 -15.12 -1.22 -5.90
C ARG A 294 -14.50 -1.48 -7.26
N GLU A 295 -13.16 -1.48 -7.32
CA GLU A 295 -12.45 -1.73 -8.58
C GLU A 295 -12.58 -3.20 -9.00
N LEU A 296 -12.48 -4.16 -8.07
CA LEU A 296 -12.70 -5.57 -8.40
C LEU A 296 -14.12 -5.83 -8.89
N GLU A 297 -15.11 -5.25 -8.22
CA GLU A 297 -16.53 -5.31 -8.67
C GLU A 297 -16.71 -4.72 -10.07
N GLY A 298 -16.15 -3.54 -10.32
CA GLY A 298 -16.17 -2.88 -11.64
C GLY A 298 -15.50 -3.69 -12.74
N LEU A 299 -14.46 -4.47 -12.39
CA LEU A 299 -13.76 -5.40 -13.29
C LEU A 299 -14.47 -6.76 -13.43
N GLY A 300 -15.52 -7.02 -12.66
CA GLY A 300 -16.20 -8.32 -12.63
C GLY A 300 -15.34 -9.42 -12.00
N ILE A 301 -14.33 -9.08 -11.21
CA ILE A 301 -13.47 -10.02 -10.50
C ILE A 301 -14.11 -10.37 -9.15
N PRO A 302 -14.34 -11.66 -8.82
CA PRO A 302 -14.96 -12.05 -7.56
C PRO A 302 -14.17 -11.55 -6.34
N LEU A 303 -14.86 -11.12 -5.29
CA LEU A 303 -14.26 -10.70 -4.02
C LEU A 303 -13.78 -11.89 -3.17
N ALA A 304 -14.42 -13.04 -3.31
CA ALA A 304 -14.12 -14.29 -2.62
C ALA A 304 -13.32 -15.26 -3.47
#